data_9c56a5ca6fd3e73e02f19ddaba6a7d12
#
_entry.id   9c56a5ca6fd3e73e02f19ddaba6a7d12
#
_cell.length_a   1.000
_cell.length_b   1.000
_cell.length_c   1.000
_cell.angle_alpha   90.00
_cell.angle_beta   90.00
_cell.angle_gamma   90.00
#
_symmetry.space_group_name_H-M   'P 1'
#
loop_
_entity.id
_entity.type
_entity.pdbx_description
1 polymer ?
#
loop_
_entity_poly.entity_id
_entity_poly.type
_entity_poly.pdbx_seq_one_letter_code
_entity_poly.pdbx_strand_id
1 'polypeptide(L)'
;MEKEDYANSPLLLPKKQKGYVNIQYLFDNTFNDIWEYKAKFSQINFHDWIGECCPICDNACEYAQIRCYCRYAIDAFPFKKAKVPIARFRCKTKKKTFSLLPHQLIPYCQYTVNAIIRTILAVYSFQQTGQQGYHGSCLEMDPDCSATPFLILTWARLLETGFNRGHHLLHGLFPDKLPTSNRTKSIIEKIYLYIKGVSEPELPGLNGVSQAMIIFFKKTKNHLFGTSSSERNRSP
;
A
#
# COMPACT_ATOMS: atom_id res chain seq x y z
N MET A 1 7.62 -23.86 -29.06
CA MET A 1 7.91 -24.11 -27.63
C MET A 1 9.13 -23.30 -27.27
N GLU A 2 8.93 -22.02 -26.98
CA GLU A 2 10.02 -21.11 -26.62
C GLU A 2 10.23 -21.18 -25.11
N LYS A 3 11.46 -21.53 -24.73
CA LYS A 3 11.89 -21.52 -23.33
C LYS A 3 12.18 -20.06 -22.95
N GLU A 4 11.31 -19.49 -22.11
CA GLU A 4 11.62 -18.23 -21.44
C GLU A 4 12.65 -18.50 -20.33
N ASP A 5 13.85 -17.99 -20.52
CA ASP A 5 14.91 -17.98 -19.52
C ASP A 5 14.54 -17.09 -18.34
N TYR A 6 14.19 -17.72 -17.22
CA TYR A 6 14.06 -17.04 -15.94
C TYR A 6 15.45 -16.75 -15.37
N ALA A 7 16.06 -15.68 -15.86
CA ALA A 7 17.28 -15.16 -15.25
C ALA A 7 16.96 -14.53 -13.88
N ASN A 8 17.55 -15.09 -12.84
CA ASN A 8 17.64 -14.58 -11.48
C ASN A 8 18.18 -13.14 -11.50
N SER A 9 17.30 -12.14 -11.42
CA SER A 9 17.72 -10.78 -11.17
C SER A 9 17.56 -10.48 -9.70
N PRO A 10 18.63 -10.17 -8.95
CA PRO A 10 18.54 -9.68 -7.59
C PRO A 10 17.72 -8.40 -7.57
N LEU A 11 16.98 -8.17 -6.47
CA LEU A 11 16.22 -6.95 -6.19
C LEU A 11 17.15 -5.72 -6.27
N LEU A 12 17.42 -5.25 -7.49
CA LEU A 12 18.11 -4.00 -7.71
C LEU A 12 17.17 -2.87 -7.30
N LEU A 13 17.40 -2.33 -6.11
CA LEU A 13 16.89 -1.02 -5.74
C LEU A 13 17.22 -0.04 -6.89
N PRO A 14 16.26 0.73 -7.37
CA PRO A 14 16.51 1.65 -8.47
C PRO A 14 17.64 2.60 -8.08
N LYS A 15 18.70 2.62 -8.89
CA LYS A 15 19.84 3.55 -8.75
C LYS A 15 19.28 4.96 -8.56
N LYS A 16 19.74 5.67 -7.52
CA LYS A 16 19.41 7.07 -7.22
C LYS A 16 19.62 7.92 -8.48
N GLN A 17 18.57 8.17 -9.24
CA GLN A 17 18.57 9.26 -10.20
C GLN A 17 18.50 10.57 -9.42
N LYS A 18 19.62 11.32 -9.41
CA LYS A 18 19.68 12.68 -8.85
C LYS A 18 18.57 13.52 -9.50
N GLY A 19 17.63 14.00 -8.72
CA GLY A 19 16.80 15.14 -9.07
C GLY A 19 15.30 14.94 -9.30
N TYR A 20 14.78 13.72 -9.37
CA TYR A 20 13.34 13.54 -9.58
C TYR A 20 12.66 12.90 -8.37
N VAL A 21 12.15 13.72 -7.47
CA VAL A 21 11.23 13.26 -6.43
C VAL A 21 9.89 13.00 -7.09
N ASN A 22 9.57 11.74 -7.33
CA ASN A 22 8.24 11.35 -7.78
C ASN A 22 7.32 11.28 -6.55
N ILE A 23 6.52 12.31 -6.36
CA ILE A 23 5.55 12.37 -5.28
C ILE A 23 4.40 11.44 -5.66
N GLN A 24 4.05 10.49 -4.78
CA GLN A 24 2.91 9.61 -4.98
C GLN A 24 1.75 10.10 -4.12
N TYR A 25 0.67 10.49 -4.78
CA TYR A 25 -0.59 10.83 -4.14
C TYR A 25 -1.49 9.61 -4.10
N LEU A 26 -2.15 9.41 -2.97
CA LEU A 26 -3.13 8.34 -2.84
C LEU A 26 -4.35 8.69 -3.71
N PHE A 27 -4.71 7.77 -4.60
CA PHE A 27 -5.90 7.85 -5.42
C PHE A 27 -7.03 7.08 -4.76
N ASP A 28 -7.97 7.84 -4.18
CA ASP A 28 -9.18 7.31 -3.58
C ASP A 28 -10.17 7.00 -4.71
N ASN A 29 -10.19 5.77 -5.15
CA ASN A 29 -11.05 5.30 -6.22
C ASN A 29 -12.18 4.43 -5.66
N THR A 30 -13.26 4.32 -6.44
CA THR A 30 -14.43 3.51 -6.10
C THR A 30 -14.33 2.05 -6.54
N PHE A 31 -13.17 1.62 -7.05
CA PHE A 31 -12.98 0.25 -7.51
C PHE A 31 -12.77 -0.69 -6.32
N ASN A 32 -13.42 -1.84 -6.39
CA ASN A 32 -13.36 -2.84 -5.32
C ASN A 32 -11.95 -3.42 -5.15
N ASP A 33 -11.24 -3.61 -6.26
CA ASP A 33 -9.88 -4.14 -6.27
C ASP A 33 -9.00 -3.49 -7.35
N ILE A 34 -7.73 -3.85 -7.33
CA ILE A 34 -6.74 -3.35 -8.28
C ILE A 34 -6.97 -3.85 -9.71
N TRP A 35 -7.66 -4.98 -9.87
CA TRP A 35 -7.93 -5.58 -11.18
C TRP A 35 -9.05 -4.87 -11.90
N GLU A 36 -10.08 -4.45 -11.17
CA GLU A 36 -11.13 -3.57 -11.68
C GLU A 36 -10.56 -2.21 -12.09
N TYR A 37 -9.70 -1.62 -11.24
CA TYR A 37 -8.96 -0.40 -11.59
C TYR A 37 -8.18 -0.57 -12.89
N LYS A 38 -7.43 -1.68 -13.04
CA LYS A 38 -6.66 -1.97 -14.25
C LYS A 38 -7.57 -2.07 -15.48
N ALA A 39 -8.69 -2.78 -15.37
CA ALA A 39 -9.62 -2.99 -16.48
C ALA A 39 -10.27 -1.69 -16.96
N LYS A 40 -10.58 -0.79 -16.03
CA LYS A 40 -11.25 0.48 -16.32
C LYS A 40 -10.30 1.67 -16.47
N PHE A 41 -8.99 1.46 -16.43
CA PHE A 41 -7.98 2.53 -16.40
C PHE A 41 -8.14 3.57 -17.51
N SER A 42 -8.42 3.13 -18.73
CA SER A 42 -8.61 4.03 -19.89
C SER A 42 -9.88 4.89 -19.83
N GLN A 43 -10.82 4.53 -18.96
CA GLN A 43 -12.09 5.23 -18.79
C GLN A 43 -12.04 6.26 -17.65
N ILE A 44 -10.94 6.27 -16.86
CA ILE A 44 -10.82 7.13 -15.68
C ILE A 44 -10.49 8.55 -16.13
N ASN A 45 -11.35 9.51 -15.79
CA ASN A 45 -11.01 10.91 -15.85
C ASN A 45 -10.27 11.34 -14.58
N PHE A 46 -8.95 11.32 -14.61
CA PHE A 46 -8.13 11.67 -13.45
C PHE A 46 -8.23 13.14 -13.03
N HIS A 47 -8.69 14.03 -13.91
CA HIS A 47 -8.87 15.44 -13.56
C HIS A 47 -9.98 15.64 -12.54
N ASP A 48 -11.04 14.80 -12.58
CA ASP A 48 -12.11 14.84 -11.58
C ASP A 48 -11.60 14.52 -10.15
N TRP A 49 -10.48 13.80 -10.05
CA TRP A 49 -9.86 13.42 -8.79
C TRP A 49 -8.81 14.41 -8.30
N ILE A 50 -8.06 15.00 -9.22
CA ILE A 50 -7.03 16.00 -8.87
C ILE A 50 -7.71 17.33 -8.52
N GLY A 51 -8.81 17.66 -9.19
CA GLY A 51 -9.47 18.93 -9.08
C GLY A 51 -8.75 20.05 -9.83
N GLU A 52 -9.19 21.29 -9.61
CA GLU A 52 -8.66 22.46 -10.29
C GLU A 52 -7.26 22.87 -9.78
N CYS A 53 -6.94 22.55 -8.53
CA CYS A 53 -5.67 22.91 -7.93
C CYS A 53 -4.63 21.80 -8.06
N CYS A 54 -3.44 22.17 -8.49
CA CYS A 54 -2.30 21.26 -8.56
C CYS A 54 -1.82 20.86 -7.17
N PRO A 55 -1.76 19.56 -6.82
CA PRO A 55 -1.38 19.11 -5.48
C PRO A 55 0.10 19.38 -5.11
N ILE A 56 0.91 19.89 -6.05
CA ILE A 56 2.32 20.25 -5.79
C ILE A 56 2.51 21.71 -5.43
N CYS A 57 1.73 22.61 -6.03
CA CYS A 57 1.88 24.05 -5.81
C CYS A 57 0.67 24.69 -5.14
N ASP A 58 -0.38 23.92 -4.91
CA ASP A 58 -1.67 24.32 -4.31
C ASP A 58 -2.37 25.50 -5.04
N ASN A 59 -1.85 25.90 -6.20
CA ASN A 59 -2.43 26.93 -7.04
C ASN A 59 -3.25 26.31 -8.17
N ALA A 60 -4.20 27.07 -8.71
CA ALA A 60 -4.86 26.77 -9.98
C ALA A 60 -3.81 26.83 -11.11
N CYS A 61 -2.86 25.95 -11.09
CA CYS A 61 -1.82 25.87 -12.11
C CYS A 61 -2.17 24.78 -13.11
N GLU A 62 -1.72 25.01 -14.31
CA GLU A 62 -1.80 23.97 -15.32
C GLU A 62 -0.88 22.79 -14.95
N TYR A 63 -1.46 21.63 -14.79
CA TYR A 63 -0.76 20.36 -14.78
C TYR A 63 -1.17 19.54 -16.00
N ALA A 64 -0.27 18.72 -16.48
CA ALA A 64 -0.53 17.89 -17.65
C ALA A 64 -0.27 16.42 -17.30
N GLN A 65 -1.16 15.56 -17.77
CA GLN A 65 -0.89 14.15 -17.76
C GLN A 65 0.28 13.87 -18.71
N ILE A 66 1.25 13.13 -18.21
CA ILE A 66 2.39 12.65 -18.99
C ILE A 66 2.26 11.14 -19.17
N ARG A 67 3.22 10.52 -19.84
CA ARG A 67 3.20 9.08 -20.10
C ARG A 67 3.05 8.29 -18.80
N CYS A 68 2.02 7.43 -18.72
CA CYS A 68 1.83 6.50 -17.62
C CYS A 68 3.02 5.54 -17.50
N TYR A 69 3.27 5.05 -16.30
CA TYR A 69 4.18 3.93 -16.10
C TYR A 69 3.43 2.73 -15.56
N CYS A 70 3.98 1.54 -15.76
CA CYS A 70 3.41 0.32 -15.21
C CYS A 70 4.25 -0.17 -14.02
N ARG A 71 3.58 -0.72 -13.02
CA ARG A 71 4.22 -1.46 -11.93
C ARG A 71 3.53 -2.80 -11.74
N TYR A 72 4.23 -3.76 -11.17
CA TYR A 72 3.60 -5.01 -10.78
C TYR A 72 2.67 -4.79 -9.58
N ALA A 73 1.51 -5.46 -9.65
CA ALA A 73 0.62 -5.70 -8.52
C ALA A 73 0.48 -7.21 -8.36
N ILE A 74 0.66 -7.68 -7.14
CA ILE A 74 0.59 -9.10 -6.77
C ILE A 74 -0.46 -9.26 -5.69
N ASP A 75 -1.45 -10.10 -5.94
CA ASP A 75 -2.42 -10.56 -4.94
C ASP A 75 -2.10 -11.99 -4.53
N ALA A 76 -2.43 -12.38 -3.31
CA ALA A 76 -2.03 -13.65 -2.74
C ALA A 76 -3.19 -14.64 -2.57
N PHE A 77 -4.45 -14.19 -2.64
CA PHE A 77 -5.62 -15.04 -2.38
C PHE A 77 -6.78 -14.69 -3.34
N PRO A 78 -6.89 -15.34 -4.52
CA PRO A 78 -5.91 -16.22 -5.16
C PRO A 78 -4.68 -15.47 -5.67
N PHE A 79 -3.59 -16.19 -5.93
CA PHE A 79 -2.38 -15.60 -6.52
C PHE A 79 -2.70 -15.01 -7.90
N LYS A 80 -2.41 -13.73 -8.06
CA LYS A 80 -2.58 -13.01 -9.32
C LYS A 80 -1.52 -11.94 -9.45
N LYS A 81 -0.78 -11.96 -10.54
CA LYS A 81 0.28 -11.01 -10.82
C LYS A 81 0.07 -10.37 -12.18
N ALA A 82 0.08 -9.06 -12.23
CA ALA A 82 0.05 -8.32 -13.50
C ALA A 82 0.69 -6.95 -13.38
N LYS A 83 1.06 -6.37 -14.53
CA LYS A 83 1.42 -4.97 -14.62
C LYS A 83 0.15 -4.12 -14.60
N VAL A 84 0.15 -3.09 -13.75
CA VAL A 84 -0.94 -2.16 -13.54
C VAL A 84 -0.46 -0.77 -13.94
N PRO A 85 -1.20 -0.05 -14.79
CA PRO A 85 -0.84 1.31 -15.19
C PRO A 85 -1.04 2.29 -14.04
N ILE A 86 -0.12 3.24 -13.90
CA ILE A 86 -0.19 4.31 -12.89
C ILE A 86 -0.16 5.64 -13.62
N ALA A 87 -1.17 6.46 -13.40
CA ALA A 87 -1.27 7.78 -14.01
C ALA A 87 -0.20 8.70 -13.43
N ARG A 88 0.47 9.45 -14.29
CA ARG A 88 1.55 10.37 -13.93
C ARG A 88 1.30 11.74 -14.52
N PHE A 89 1.56 12.76 -13.72
CA PHE A 89 1.33 14.16 -14.05
C PHE A 89 2.57 14.99 -13.80
N ARG A 90 2.63 16.16 -14.44
CA ARG A 90 3.68 17.15 -14.24
C ARG A 90 3.07 18.49 -13.91
N CYS A 91 3.44 19.07 -12.79
CA CYS A 91 3.16 20.47 -12.47
C CYS A 91 3.97 21.38 -13.40
N LYS A 92 3.30 22.23 -14.16
CA LYS A 92 3.96 23.14 -15.11
C LYS A 92 4.76 24.23 -14.41
N THR A 93 4.29 24.71 -13.26
CA THR A 93 4.95 25.75 -12.46
C THR A 93 6.22 25.25 -11.76
N LYS A 94 6.12 24.20 -10.97
CA LYS A 94 7.26 23.65 -10.18
C LYS A 94 8.12 22.67 -10.95
N LYS A 95 7.73 22.30 -12.18
CA LYS A 95 8.42 21.29 -13.03
C LYS A 95 8.59 19.91 -12.38
N LYS A 96 7.92 19.66 -11.25
CA LYS A 96 7.93 18.37 -10.53
C LYS A 96 6.85 17.44 -11.06
N THR A 97 7.10 16.14 -10.94
CA THR A 97 6.13 15.10 -11.33
C THR A 97 5.48 14.46 -10.11
N PHE A 98 4.23 14.07 -10.27
CA PHE A 98 3.50 13.29 -9.30
C PHE A 98 2.72 12.16 -9.98
N SER A 99 2.40 11.14 -9.21
CA SER A 99 1.62 9.99 -9.69
C SER A 99 0.43 9.76 -8.78
N LEU A 100 -0.67 9.29 -9.35
CA LEU A 100 -1.84 8.86 -8.59
C LEU A 100 -1.74 7.36 -8.34
N LEU A 101 -1.48 6.98 -7.10
CA LEU A 101 -1.37 5.60 -6.68
C LEU A 101 -2.72 5.11 -6.15
N PRO A 102 -3.36 4.10 -6.77
CA PRO A 102 -4.59 3.52 -6.25
C PRO A 102 -4.42 3.08 -4.79
N HIS A 103 -5.45 3.28 -3.96
CA HIS A 103 -5.39 2.97 -2.53
C HIS A 103 -5.16 1.48 -2.23
N GLN A 104 -5.43 0.62 -3.19
CA GLN A 104 -5.12 -0.81 -3.12
C GLN A 104 -3.61 -1.11 -3.14
N LEU A 105 -2.76 -0.12 -3.41
CA LEU A 105 -1.31 -0.27 -3.50
C LEU A 105 -0.59 0.56 -2.44
N ILE A 106 0.47 -0.01 -1.88
CA ILE A 106 1.40 0.69 -0.99
C ILE A 106 2.56 1.24 -1.81
N PRO A 107 3.06 2.47 -1.54
CA PRO A 107 4.24 3.00 -2.20
C PRO A 107 5.42 2.03 -2.16
N TYR A 108 6.02 1.78 -3.33
CA TYR A 108 7.20 0.90 -3.50
C TYR A 108 7.01 -0.58 -3.13
N CYS A 109 5.78 -1.01 -2.80
CA CYS A 109 5.45 -2.41 -2.55
C CYS A 109 4.73 -3.01 -3.76
N GLN A 110 5.17 -4.17 -4.23
CA GLN A 110 4.52 -4.86 -5.35
C GLN A 110 3.24 -5.59 -4.94
N TYR A 111 3.15 -5.98 -3.69
CA TYR A 111 1.95 -6.66 -3.16
C TYR A 111 0.84 -5.67 -2.86
N THR A 112 -0.39 -6.09 -3.12
CA THR A 112 -1.57 -5.30 -2.81
C THR A 112 -1.77 -5.18 -1.29
N VAL A 113 -2.49 -4.16 -0.86
CA VAL A 113 -2.92 -4.04 0.54
C VAL A 113 -3.69 -5.29 0.96
N ASN A 114 -4.56 -5.80 0.06
CA ASN A 114 -5.33 -7.02 0.28
C ASN A 114 -4.44 -8.23 0.56
N ALA A 115 -3.46 -8.50 -0.30
CA ALA A 115 -2.53 -9.61 -0.13
C ALA A 115 -1.81 -9.53 1.23
N ILE A 116 -1.30 -8.35 1.58
CA ILE A 116 -0.55 -8.14 2.81
C ILE A 116 -1.44 -8.38 4.04
N ILE A 117 -2.63 -7.76 4.07
CA ILE A 117 -3.55 -7.88 5.20
C ILE A 117 -4.03 -9.32 5.39
N ARG A 118 -4.46 -9.98 4.31
CA ARG A 118 -4.91 -11.38 4.39
C ARG A 118 -3.82 -12.31 4.89
N THR A 119 -2.59 -12.12 4.41
CA THR A 119 -1.44 -12.92 4.88
C THR A 119 -1.19 -12.71 6.38
N ILE A 120 -1.22 -11.47 6.86
CA ILE A 120 -1.03 -11.20 8.30
C ILE A 120 -2.16 -11.80 9.14
N LEU A 121 -3.41 -11.73 8.66
CA LEU A 121 -4.54 -12.36 9.35
C LEU A 121 -4.40 -13.89 9.38
N ALA A 122 -3.91 -14.50 8.30
CA ALA A 122 -3.63 -15.94 8.26
C ALA A 122 -2.53 -16.31 9.28
N VAL A 123 -1.43 -15.56 9.34
CA VAL A 123 -0.37 -15.77 10.34
C VAL A 123 -0.94 -15.71 11.76
N TYR A 124 -1.79 -14.71 12.04
CA TYR A 124 -2.42 -14.59 13.35
C TYR A 124 -3.29 -15.81 13.67
N SER A 125 -4.14 -16.24 12.72
CA SER A 125 -5.00 -17.42 12.89
C SER A 125 -4.19 -18.69 13.19
N PHE A 126 -3.11 -18.95 12.45
CA PHE A 126 -2.23 -20.10 12.69
C PHE A 126 -1.54 -20.04 14.05
N GLN A 127 -1.12 -18.85 14.49
CA GLN A 127 -0.53 -18.71 15.82
C GLN A 127 -1.53 -19.01 16.95
N GLN A 128 -2.82 -18.71 16.75
CA GLN A 128 -3.86 -19.05 17.74
C GLN A 128 -4.13 -20.56 17.82
N THR A 129 -3.94 -21.29 16.71
CA THR A 129 -4.11 -22.76 16.67
C THR A 129 -2.86 -23.54 17.04
N GLY A 130 -1.79 -22.85 17.44
CA GLY A 130 -0.50 -23.49 17.81
C GLY A 130 0.33 -23.98 16.62
N GLN A 131 -0.04 -23.60 15.41
CA GLN A 131 0.69 -23.94 14.19
C GLN A 131 1.84 -22.96 13.91
N GLN A 132 2.77 -23.36 13.01
CA GLN A 132 3.88 -22.50 12.59
C GLN A 132 3.36 -21.34 11.71
N GLY A 133 2.98 -20.22 12.34
CA GLY A 133 2.24 -19.14 11.72
C GLY A 133 2.84 -18.60 10.42
N TYR A 134 4.12 -18.26 10.39
CA TYR A 134 4.75 -17.69 9.20
C TYR A 134 4.93 -18.71 8.07
N HIS A 135 5.42 -19.90 8.40
CA HIS A 135 5.66 -20.96 7.43
C HIS A 135 4.34 -21.56 6.91
N GLY A 136 3.42 -21.87 7.81
CA GLY A 136 2.09 -22.36 7.46
C GLY A 136 1.35 -21.41 6.54
N SER A 137 1.40 -20.10 6.83
CA SER A 137 0.78 -19.09 5.98
C SER A 137 1.40 -19.03 4.57
N CYS A 138 2.71 -19.23 4.44
CA CYS A 138 3.35 -19.30 3.12
C CYS A 138 2.87 -20.52 2.31
N LEU A 139 2.60 -21.65 2.97
CA LEU A 139 2.14 -22.88 2.31
C LEU A 139 0.66 -22.82 1.91
N GLU A 140 -0.17 -22.14 2.70
CA GLU A 140 -1.60 -21.96 2.36
C GLU A 140 -1.85 -20.81 1.37
N MET A 141 -0.98 -19.83 1.34
CA MET A 141 -0.93 -18.91 0.22
C MET A 141 -0.65 -19.77 -1.01
N ASP A 142 -1.30 -19.43 -2.13
CA ASP A 142 -1.08 -20.08 -3.42
C ASP A 142 0.34 -20.66 -3.53
N PRO A 143 0.52 -21.98 -3.81
CA PRO A 143 1.84 -22.63 -3.88
C PRO A 143 2.85 -21.93 -4.79
N ASP A 144 2.35 -21.19 -5.80
CA ASP A 144 3.17 -20.37 -6.70
C ASP A 144 3.52 -19.01 -6.11
N CYS A 145 3.03 -18.69 -4.91
CA CYS A 145 3.33 -17.42 -4.24
C CYS A 145 4.78 -17.42 -3.77
N SER A 146 5.56 -16.46 -4.25
CA SER A 146 6.95 -16.25 -3.83
C SER A 146 7.11 -15.56 -2.47
N ALA A 147 6.03 -15.47 -1.68
CA ALA A 147 6.10 -14.92 -0.34
C ALA A 147 6.90 -15.84 0.59
N THR A 148 7.84 -15.26 1.30
CA THR A 148 8.67 -15.97 2.26
C THR A 148 8.35 -15.50 3.69
N PRO A 149 8.67 -16.28 4.74
CA PRO A 149 8.54 -15.84 6.12
C PRO A 149 9.21 -14.49 6.39
N PHE A 150 10.37 -14.23 5.79
CA PHE A 150 11.07 -12.94 5.88
C PHE A 150 10.26 -11.80 5.27
N LEU A 151 9.64 -12.02 4.12
CA LEU A 151 8.81 -11.02 3.45
C LEU A 151 7.58 -10.68 4.30
N ILE A 152 6.94 -11.70 4.88
CA ILE A 152 5.79 -11.51 5.78
C ILE A 152 6.20 -10.68 7.01
N LEU A 153 7.35 -10.98 7.61
CA LEU A 153 7.88 -10.19 8.72
C LEU A 153 8.15 -8.73 8.31
N THR A 154 8.64 -8.51 7.10
CA THR A 154 8.84 -7.17 6.55
C THR A 154 7.53 -6.42 6.41
N TRP A 155 6.47 -7.08 5.94
CA TRP A 155 5.12 -6.50 5.90
C TRP A 155 4.57 -6.19 7.28
N ALA A 156 4.76 -7.09 8.23
CA ALA A 156 4.35 -6.86 9.61
C ALA A 156 5.00 -5.59 10.18
N ARG A 157 6.30 -5.41 9.99
CA ARG A 157 7.02 -4.20 10.40
C ARG A 157 6.54 -2.95 9.69
N LEU A 158 6.24 -3.05 8.38
CA LEU A 158 5.68 -1.94 7.60
C LEU A 158 4.33 -1.48 8.17
N LEU A 159 3.43 -2.43 8.44
CA LEU A 159 2.11 -2.15 9.01
C LEU A 159 2.22 -1.59 10.43
N GLU A 160 3.03 -2.21 11.28
CA GLU A 160 3.26 -1.71 12.65
C GLU A 160 3.76 -0.27 12.66
N THR A 161 4.78 0.02 11.84
CA THR A 161 5.33 1.37 11.72
C THR A 161 4.27 2.36 11.25
N GLY A 162 3.45 1.97 10.26
CA GLY A 162 2.36 2.79 9.77
C GLY A 162 1.30 3.05 10.80
N PHE A 163 0.81 2.02 11.48
CA PHE A 163 -0.19 2.16 12.54
C PHE A 163 0.33 2.99 13.73
N ASN A 164 1.58 2.81 14.15
CA ASN A 164 2.19 3.63 15.19
C ASN A 164 2.26 5.11 14.76
N ARG A 165 2.61 5.39 13.51
CA ARG A 165 2.63 6.76 12.95
C ARG A 165 1.24 7.38 12.92
N GLY A 166 0.23 6.60 12.56
CA GLY A 166 -1.16 7.02 12.46
C GLY A 166 -1.92 6.99 13.79
N HIS A 167 -1.34 6.45 14.86
CA HIS A 167 -2.06 6.09 16.09
C HIS A 167 -2.97 7.22 16.62
N HIS A 168 -2.42 8.41 16.84
CA HIS A 168 -3.18 9.54 17.40
C HIS A 168 -4.37 9.93 16.50
N LEU A 169 -4.16 9.98 15.19
CA LEU A 169 -5.21 10.33 14.25
C LEU A 169 -6.28 9.23 14.19
N LEU A 170 -5.85 7.98 14.12
CA LEU A 170 -6.75 6.84 14.06
C LEU A 170 -7.51 6.67 15.37
N HIS A 171 -6.87 6.89 16.53
CA HIS A 171 -7.54 6.85 17.83
C HIS A 171 -8.61 7.92 17.96
N GLY A 172 -8.40 9.11 17.42
CA GLY A 172 -9.41 10.16 17.37
C GLY A 172 -10.60 9.83 16.45
N LEU A 173 -10.42 8.94 15.48
CA LEU A 173 -11.47 8.50 14.56
C LEU A 173 -12.21 7.24 15.04
N PHE A 174 -11.50 6.35 15.72
CA PHE A 174 -11.97 5.07 16.21
C PHE A 174 -11.70 4.96 17.74
N PRO A 175 -12.30 5.85 18.56
CA PRO A 175 -12.13 5.81 20.00
C PRO A 175 -12.61 4.45 20.52
N ASP A 176 -11.95 3.93 21.53
CA ASP A 176 -12.25 2.65 22.20
C ASP A 176 -12.09 1.37 21.35
N LYS A 177 -11.79 1.50 20.05
CA LYS A 177 -11.59 0.35 19.16
C LYS A 177 -10.13 -0.01 18.95
N LEU A 178 -9.21 0.94 19.14
CA LEU A 178 -7.79 0.72 18.93
C LEU A 178 -7.07 0.30 20.22
N PRO A 179 -5.98 -0.46 20.09
CA PRO A 179 -5.21 -0.87 21.26
C PRO A 179 -4.60 0.35 21.97
N THR A 180 -4.96 0.55 23.23
CA THR A 180 -4.52 1.68 24.06
C THR A 180 -3.18 1.43 24.76
N SER A 181 -2.66 0.21 24.74
CA SER A 181 -1.50 -0.18 25.53
C SER A 181 -0.57 -1.14 24.77
N ASN A 182 0.73 -1.03 25.07
CA ASN A 182 1.78 -1.93 24.61
C ASN A 182 1.71 -3.36 25.21
N ARG A 183 0.57 -3.80 25.72
CA ARG A 183 0.39 -5.13 26.33
C ARG A 183 0.26 -6.27 25.33
N THR A 184 0.40 -5.99 24.04
CA THR A 184 0.36 -7.03 23.01
C THR A 184 1.64 -7.86 23.04
N LYS A 185 1.48 -9.18 22.98
CA LYS A 185 2.59 -10.15 23.09
C LYS A 185 3.44 -10.24 21.82
N SER A 186 2.88 -9.89 20.66
CA SER A 186 3.58 -9.99 19.37
C SER A 186 3.21 -8.85 18.42
N ILE A 187 4.09 -8.60 17.45
CA ILE A 187 3.86 -7.64 16.36
C ILE A 187 2.58 -8.00 15.56
N ILE A 188 2.36 -9.29 15.31
CA ILE A 188 1.19 -9.78 14.55
C ILE A 188 -0.10 -9.52 15.33
N GLU A 189 -0.13 -9.80 16.62
CA GLU A 189 -1.29 -9.53 17.48
C GLU A 189 -1.63 -8.03 17.49
N LYS A 190 -0.62 -7.18 17.63
CA LYS A 190 -0.81 -5.73 17.60
C LYS A 190 -1.43 -5.27 16.28
N ILE A 191 -0.92 -5.75 15.16
CA ILE A 191 -1.45 -5.40 13.83
C ILE A 191 -2.89 -5.91 13.70
N TYR A 192 -3.15 -7.15 14.13
CA TYR A 192 -4.50 -7.70 14.13
C TYR A 192 -5.49 -6.82 14.88
N LEU A 193 -5.12 -6.33 16.07
CA LEU A 193 -5.97 -5.43 16.86
C LEU A 193 -6.23 -4.10 16.15
N TYR A 194 -5.23 -3.53 15.47
CA TYR A 194 -5.42 -2.34 14.65
C TYR A 194 -6.37 -2.61 13.48
N ILE A 195 -6.17 -3.69 12.73
CA ILE A 195 -7.03 -4.06 11.62
C ILE A 195 -8.46 -4.24 12.11
N LYS A 196 -8.66 -4.97 13.20
CA LYS A 196 -9.97 -5.17 13.82
C LYS A 196 -10.61 -3.86 14.26
N GLY A 197 -9.83 -2.95 14.86
CA GLY A 197 -10.31 -1.68 15.37
C GLY A 197 -10.73 -0.69 14.28
N VAL A 198 -10.05 -0.67 13.14
CA VAL A 198 -10.42 0.20 12.00
C VAL A 198 -11.47 -0.43 11.09
N SER A 199 -11.80 -1.72 11.27
CA SER A 199 -12.82 -2.41 10.48
C SER A 199 -14.20 -2.06 11.00
N GLU A 200 -15.12 -1.70 10.11
CA GLU A 200 -16.52 -1.56 10.46
C GLU A 200 -17.15 -2.93 10.68
N PRO A 201 -18.17 -3.06 11.56
CA PRO A 201 -18.81 -4.34 11.84
C PRO A 201 -19.42 -5.02 10.61
N GLU A 202 -19.80 -4.23 9.60
CA GLU A 202 -20.47 -4.69 8.39
C GLU A 202 -19.50 -4.94 7.21
N LEU A 203 -18.24 -4.47 7.31
CA LEU A 203 -17.26 -4.58 6.25
C LEU A 203 -15.95 -5.16 6.80
N PRO A 204 -15.74 -6.47 6.68
CA PRO A 204 -14.60 -7.12 7.30
C PRO A 204 -13.27 -6.65 6.72
N GLY A 205 -12.43 -6.16 7.61
CA GLY A 205 -10.97 -6.04 7.56
C GLY A 205 -10.36 -5.12 6.51
N LEU A 206 -10.61 -5.34 5.24
CA LEU A 206 -9.86 -4.70 4.16
C LEU A 206 -10.33 -3.27 3.86
N ASN A 207 -11.62 -3.05 3.83
CA ASN A 207 -12.17 -1.72 3.54
C ASN A 207 -11.84 -0.73 4.65
N GLY A 208 -11.85 -1.15 5.91
CA GLY A 208 -11.48 -0.30 7.04
C GLY A 208 -10.03 0.16 6.98
N VAL A 209 -9.09 -0.72 6.62
CA VAL A 209 -7.68 -0.35 6.46
C VAL A 209 -7.50 0.62 5.29
N SER A 210 -8.18 0.39 4.16
CA SER A 210 -8.13 1.30 3.01
C SER A 210 -8.70 2.67 3.36
N GLN A 211 -9.81 2.73 4.10
CA GLN A 211 -10.37 3.99 4.60
C GLN A 211 -9.40 4.70 5.54
N ALA A 212 -8.78 3.99 6.49
CA ALA A 212 -7.77 4.55 7.37
C ALA A 212 -6.59 5.16 6.59
N MET A 213 -6.14 4.48 5.53
CA MET A 213 -5.09 4.99 4.62
C MET A 213 -5.53 6.30 3.94
N ILE A 214 -6.76 6.33 3.41
CA ILE A 214 -7.31 7.49 2.70
C ILE A 214 -7.46 8.67 3.66
N ILE A 215 -8.06 8.47 4.83
CA ILE A 215 -8.28 9.53 5.82
C ILE A 215 -6.93 10.06 6.32
N PHE A 216 -5.99 9.18 6.64
CA PHE A 216 -4.66 9.58 7.06
C PHE A 216 -3.97 10.42 5.98
N PHE A 217 -4.04 9.99 4.72
CA PHE A 217 -3.46 10.74 3.61
C PHE A 217 -4.13 12.11 3.41
N LYS A 218 -5.46 12.17 3.44
CA LYS A 218 -6.19 13.44 3.30
C LYS A 218 -5.79 14.46 4.35
N LYS A 219 -5.54 14.02 5.60
CA LYS A 219 -5.16 14.88 6.73
C LYS A 219 -3.67 15.24 6.76
N THR A 220 -2.78 14.32 6.40
CA THR A 220 -1.33 14.49 6.60
C THR A 220 -0.54 14.67 5.31
N LYS A 221 -1.16 14.39 4.14
CA LYS A 221 -0.50 14.30 2.83
C LYS A 221 0.63 13.25 2.78
N ASN A 222 0.67 12.35 3.74
CA ASN A 222 1.61 11.23 3.82
C ASN A 222 0.90 9.89 3.70
N HIS A 223 1.58 8.89 3.17
CA HIS A 223 1.04 7.54 3.16
C HIS A 223 1.13 6.91 4.55
N LEU A 224 0.05 6.26 5.01
CA LEU A 224 0.03 5.53 6.28
C LEU A 224 1.10 4.44 6.30
N PHE A 225 1.16 3.65 5.22
CA PHE A 225 2.17 2.61 5.01
C PHE A 225 3.13 3.06 3.92
N GLY A 226 4.22 3.67 4.32
CA GLY A 226 5.24 4.15 3.39
C GLY A 226 6.35 4.86 4.13
N THR A 227 7.53 4.91 3.53
CA THR A 227 8.62 5.73 4.07
C THR A 227 8.29 7.20 3.93
N SER A 228 8.42 7.97 4.99
CA SER A 228 8.33 9.42 4.91
C SER A 228 9.45 9.97 4.02
N SER A 229 9.19 11.10 3.36
CA SER A 229 10.22 11.77 2.54
C SER A 229 11.46 12.17 3.36
N SER A 230 11.29 12.41 4.67
CA SER A 230 12.35 12.74 5.61
C SER A 230 13.23 11.55 6.01
N GLU A 231 12.69 10.33 6.03
CA GLU A 231 13.44 9.12 6.36
C GLU A 231 14.34 8.66 5.21
N ARG A 232 13.98 8.98 3.96
CA ARG A 232 14.79 8.65 2.78
C ARG A 232 16.13 9.37 2.71
N ASN A 233 16.28 10.48 3.41
CA ASN A 233 17.52 11.26 3.45
C ASN A 233 18.47 10.85 4.59
N ARG A 234 18.08 9.88 5.44
CA ARG A 234 18.86 9.43 6.60
C ARG A 234 19.50 8.03 6.44
N SER A 235 19.40 7.43 5.27
CA SER A 235 20.20 6.22 4.99
C SER A 235 21.63 6.62 4.67
N PRO A 236 22.64 6.03 5.35
CA PRO A 236 24.05 6.35 5.17
C PRO A 236 24.57 6.04 3.78
#